data_755127e4aa4037965d61bfa36184f816
#
_entry.id   755127e4aa4037965d61bfa36184f816
#
_cell.length_a   1.000
_cell.length_b   1.000
_cell.length_c   1.000
_cell.angle_alpha   90.00
_cell.angle_beta   90.00
_cell.angle_gamma   90.00
#
_symmetry.space_group_name_H-M   'P 1'
#
loop_
_entity.id
_entity.type
_entity.pdbx_description
1 polymer ?
#
loop_
_entity_poly.entity_id
_entity_poly.type
_entity_poly.pdbx_seq_one_letter_code
_entity_poly.pdbx_strand_id
1 'polypeptide(L)'
;VTPVSSAVAAIDQRVYFVEKPEKKKLLVSLLREEDKSVLVFSRTKHGADNISRLLSKSGIRSEAIHGNKSQNHRQRVLTDFKSGKIRVMVATDIAARGIDIRELEIVINYDLPDVPETYVHRIGRTGRAGHSGTALTFCTPDERPLMKDIQRLTGKKLNAETYRA
;
A
#
# COMPACT_ATOMS: atom_id res chain seq x y z
N VAL A 1 -15.23 -16.43 16.06
CA VAL A 1 -14.30 -15.90 15.04
C VAL A 1 -14.72 -14.48 14.73
N THR A 2 -13.83 -13.55 14.99
CA THR A 2 -14.07 -12.18 14.59
C THR A 2 -14.11 -12.14 13.05
N PRO A 3 -15.20 -11.68 12.47
CA PRO A 3 -15.26 -11.65 11.02
C PRO A 3 -14.20 -10.70 10.47
N VAL A 4 -13.28 -11.23 9.68
CA VAL A 4 -12.33 -10.42 8.92
C VAL A 4 -13.07 -9.34 8.16
N SER A 5 -14.24 -9.68 7.65
CA SER A 5 -15.10 -8.79 6.87
C SER A 5 -15.56 -7.54 7.65
N SER A 6 -15.74 -7.59 8.97
CA SER A 6 -16.26 -6.43 9.71
C SER A 6 -15.23 -5.30 9.81
N ALA A 7 -13.95 -5.60 9.99
CA ALA A 7 -12.89 -4.60 10.00
C ALA A 7 -12.61 -4.07 8.60
N VAL A 8 -12.62 -4.97 7.62
CA VAL A 8 -12.31 -4.66 6.22
C VAL A 8 -13.45 -3.89 5.56
N ALA A 9 -14.70 -4.10 6.00
CA ALA A 9 -15.87 -3.49 5.38
C ALA A 9 -15.89 -1.95 5.53
N ALA A 10 -15.18 -1.40 6.50
CA ALA A 10 -15.11 0.05 6.69
C ALA A 10 -14.12 0.73 5.72
N ILE A 11 -13.38 -0.04 4.94
CA ILE A 11 -12.35 0.47 4.04
C ILE A 11 -12.88 0.46 2.62
N ASP A 12 -12.72 1.58 1.91
CA ASP A 12 -13.03 1.65 0.48
C ASP A 12 -11.91 0.95 -0.27
N GLN A 13 -12.20 -0.22 -0.80
CA GLN A 13 -11.22 -1.06 -1.48
C GLN A 13 -11.43 -1.03 -2.98
N ARG A 14 -10.39 -0.60 -3.69
CA ARG A 14 -10.41 -0.50 -5.15
C ARG A 14 -9.26 -1.28 -5.74
N VAL A 15 -9.46 -1.82 -6.95
CA VAL A 15 -8.43 -2.54 -7.68
C VAL A 15 -8.25 -1.92 -9.06
N TYR A 16 -6.99 -1.76 -9.46
CA TYR A 16 -6.60 -1.33 -10.80
C TYR A 16 -5.99 -2.54 -11.50
N PHE A 17 -6.63 -2.99 -12.56
CA PHE A 17 -6.07 -4.05 -13.40
C PHE A 17 -5.14 -3.42 -14.41
N VAL A 18 -3.85 -3.69 -14.29
CA VAL A 18 -2.81 -3.05 -15.09
C VAL A 18 -1.75 -4.06 -15.51
N GLU A 19 -1.06 -3.76 -16.60
CA GLU A 19 0.12 -4.51 -16.97
C GLU A 19 1.31 -4.04 -16.11
N LYS A 20 2.25 -4.94 -15.88
CA LYS A 20 3.40 -4.66 -15.02
C LYS A 20 4.14 -3.37 -15.40
N PRO A 21 4.43 -3.09 -16.68
CA PRO A 21 5.12 -1.84 -17.04
C PRO A 21 4.35 -0.57 -16.74
N GLU A 22 3.03 -0.65 -16.57
CA GLU A 22 2.17 0.49 -16.31
C GLU A 22 2.08 0.88 -14.84
N LYS A 23 2.53 0.01 -13.93
CA LYS A 23 2.42 0.24 -12.49
C LYS A 23 3.08 1.56 -12.05
N LYS A 24 4.26 1.85 -12.57
CA LYS A 24 5.00 3.05 -12.20
C LYS A 24 4.25 4.32 -12.56
N LYS A 25 3.74 4.38 -13.77
CA LYS A 25 2.97 5.54 -14.24
C LYS A 25 1.69 5.72 -13.44
N LEU A 26 1.01 4.62 -13.16
CA LEU A 26 -0.21 4.65 -12.36
C LEU A 26 0.06 5.18 -10.97
N LEU A 27 1.13 4.68 -10.31
CA LEU A 27 1.48 5.13 -8.98
C LEU A 27 1.74 6.63 -8.92
N VAL A 28 2.56 7.13 -9.84
CA VAL A 28 2.88 8.56 -9.89
C VAL A 28 1.61 9.38 -10.14
N SER A 29 0.76 8.93 -11.06
CA SER A 29 -0.49 9.61 -11.38
C SER A 29 -1.41 9.72 -10.16
N LEU A 30 -1.59 8.61 -9.44
CA LEU A 30 -2.44 8.59 -8.24
C LEU A 30 -1.89 9.51 -7.16
N LEU A 31 -0.57 9.49 -6.95
CA LEU A 31 0.05 10.29 -5.90
C LEU A 31 0.09 11.78 -6.22
N ARG A 32 0.07 12.15 -7.50
CA ARG A 32 -0.01 13.56 -7.89
C ARG A 32 -1.39 14.17 -7.68
N GLU A 33 -2.42 13.35 -7.72
CA GLU A 33 -3.79 13.78 -7.48
C GLU A 33 -4.13 13.86 -5.99
N GLU A 34 -3.19 13.46 -5.14
CA GLU A 34 -3.42 13.32 -3.71
C GLU A 34 -2.36 14.09 -2.94
N ASP A 35 -2.75 14.69 -1.80
CA ASP A 35 -1.80 15.38 -0.92
C ASP A 35 -1.63 14.68 0.42
N LYS A 36 -2.35 13.59 0.63
CA LYS A 36 -2.34 12.86 1.89
C LYS A 36 -1.13 11.95 2.04
N SER A 37 -0.83 11.56 3.28
CA SER A 37 0.21 10.59 3.56
C SER A 37 -0.22 9.21 3.07
N VAL A 38 0.67 8.50 2.39
CA VAL A 38 0.38 7.21 1.78
C VAL A 38 1.44 6.20 2.15
N LEU A 39 0.99 5.01 2.53
CA LEU A 39 1.86 3.85 2.73
C LEU A 39 1.72 2.95 1.50
N VAL A 40 2.85 2.69 0.84
CA VAL A 40 2.91 1.84 -0.34
C VAL A 40 3.62 0.54 0.02
N PHE A 41 2.98 -0.58 -0.30
CA PHE A 41 3.58 -1.90 -0.06
C PHE A 41 4.19 -2.46 -1.33
N SER A 42 5.45 -2.85 -1.22
CA SER A 42 6.20 -3.55 -2.26
C SER A 42 6.52 -4.96 -1.78
N ARG A 43 6.53 -5.92 -2.69
CA ARG A 43 6.85 -7.30 -2.36
C ARG A 43 8.31 -7.49 -1.98
N THR A 44 9.22 -6.74 -2.61
CA THR A 44 10.66 -6.95 -2.43
C THR A 44 11.38 -5.69 -1.97
N LYS A 45 12.56 -5.89 -1.37
CA LYS A 45 13.44 -4.80 -0.94
C LYS A 45 13.87 -3.93 -2.13
N HIS A 46 14.27 -4.57 -3.21
CA HIS A 46 14.69 -3.86 -4.42
C HIS A 46 13.53 -3.08 -5.03
N GLY A 47 12.34 -3.67 -5.04
CA GLY A 47 11.14 -2.99 -5.51
C GLY A 47 10.84 -1.75 -4.69
N ALA A 48 10.96 -1.84 -3.37
CA ALA A 48 10.73 -0.69 -2.50
C ALA A 48 11.71 0.45 -2.79
N ASP A 49 12.99 0.14 -2.94
CA ASP A 49 14.00 1.15 -3.28
C ASP A 49 13.74 1.78 -4.66
N ASN A 50 13.37 0.96 -5.63
CA ASN A 50 13.09 1.45 -6.98
C ASN A 50 11.87 2.39 -6.99
N ILE A 51 10.83 2.04 -6.27
CA ILE A 51 9.64 2.88 -6.15
C ILE A 51 10.01 4.22 -5.50
N SER A 52 10.75 4.18 -4.40
CA SER A 52 11.15 5.41 -3.69
C SER A 52 11.98 6.32 -4.60
N ARG A 53 12.94 5.77 -5.34
CA ARG A 53 13.72 6.55 -6.30
C ARG A 53 12.87 7.16 -7.39
N LEU A 54 11.93 6.39 -7.93
CA LEU A 54 11.00 6.89 -8.95
C LEU A 54 10.19 8.07 -8.42
N LEU A 55 9.65 7.96 -7.21
CA LEU A 55 8.83 9.00 -6.61
C LEU A 55 9.65 10.26 -6.35
N SER A 56 10.87 10.11 -5.84
CA SER A 56 11.75 11.24 -5.59
C SER A 56 12.09 11.97 -6.88
N LYS A 57 12.35 11.24 -7.96
CA LYS A 57 12.59 11.82 -9.29
C LYS A 57 11.35 12.54 -9.82
N SER A 58 10.18 12.11 -9.39
CA SER A 58 8.91 12.72 -9.80
C SER A 58 8.47 13.87 -8.90
N GLY A 59 9.33 14.27 -7.96
CA GLY A 59 9.05 15.38 -7.06
C GLY A 59 8.20 15.02 -5.87
N ILE A 60 8.03 13.72 -5.59
CA ILE A 60 7.24 13.24 -4.46
C ILE A 60 8.19 12.77 -3.36
N ARG A 61 8.10 13.39 -2.18
CA ARG A 61 8.98 13.06 -1.05
C ARG A 61 8.62 11.66 -0.52
N SER A 62 9.53 10.72 -0.66
CA SER A 62 9.34 9.34 -0.25
C SER A 62 10.62 8.75 0.32
N GLU A 63 10.43 7.74 1.15
CA GLU A 63 11.53 6.93 1.68
C GLU A 63 11.07 5.48 1.76
N ALA A 64 12.02 4.56 1.62
CA ALA A 64 11.75 3.13 1.71
C ALA A 64 12.25 2.57 3.03
N ILE A 65 11.52 1.61 3.59
CA ILE A 65 11.97 0.81 4.73
C ILE A 65 11.88 -0.68 4.38
N HIS A 66 12.97 -1.39 4.65
CA HIS A 66 13.05 -2.84 4.44
C HIS A 66 14.22 -3.42 5.25
N GLY A 67 14.42 -4.74 5.15
CA GLY A 67 15.38 -5.45 5.99
C GLY A 67 16.84 -5.04 5.85
N ASN A 68 17.21 -4.41 4.73
CA ASN A 68 18.57 -3.94 4.51
C ASN A 68 18.82 -2.54 5.09
N LYS A 69 17.79 -1.88 5.61
CA LYS A 69 17.95 -0.57 6.22
C LYS A 69 18.26 -0.72 7.71
N SER A 70 19.09 0.17 8.25
CA SER A 70 19.41 0.16 9.67
C SER A 70 18.19 0.50 10.53
N GLN A 71 18.23 0.13 11.81
CA GLN A 71 17.15 0.47 12.74
C GLN A 71 17.01 1.98 12.91
N ASN A 72 18.14 2.70 12.97
CA ASN A 72 18.12 4.16 13.06
C ASN A 72 17.48 4.80 11.84
N HIS A 73 17.77 4.27 10.65
CA HIS A 73 17.14 4.75 9.41
C HIS A 73 15.64 4.54 9.46
N ARG A 74 15.20 3.35 9.87
CA ARG A 74 13.77 3.02 9.94
C ARG A 74 13.05 3.94 10.92
N GLN A 75 13.62 4.22 12.07
CA GLN A 75 13.04 5.13 13.06
C GLN A 75 12.95 6.56 12.54
N ARG A 76 13.99 7.03 11.85
CA ARG A 76 13.99 8.36 11.25
C ARG A 76 12.89 8.48 10.18
N VAL A 77 12.78 7.49 9.32
CA VAL A 77 11.76 7.49 8.26
C VAL A 77 10.36 7.51 8.88
N LEU A 78 10.14 6.70 9.90
CA LEU A 78 8.84 6.63 10.57
C LEU A 78 8.49 7.98 11.21
N THR A 79 9.43 8.61 11.90
CA THR A 79 9.23 9.92 12.50
C THR A 79 8.90 10.97 11.43
N ASP A 80 9.66 11.00 10.35
CA ASP A 80 9.46 11.94 9.26
C ASP A 80 8.11 11.71 8.55
N PHE A 81 7.68 10.46 8.45
CA PHE A 81 6.40 10.12 7.85
C PHE A 81 5.25 10.61 8.75
N LYS A 82 5.33 10.35 10.04
CA LYS A 82 4.30 10.77 11.00
C LYS A 82 4.18 12.28 11.10
N SER A 83 5.29 13.01 10.94
CA SER A 83 5.29 14.48 11.00
C SER A 83 4.91 15.13 9.69
N GLY A 84 4.76 14.36 8.60
CA GLY A 84 4.46 14.88 7.28
C GLY A 84 5.68 15.39 6.50
N LYS A 85 6.88 15.27 7.06
CA LYS A 85 8.11 15.64 6.37
C LYS A 85 8.36 14.75 5.15
N ILE A 86 8.00 13.47 5.25
CA ILE A 86 7.96 12.53 4.15
C ILE A 86 6.49 12.21 3.90
N ARG A 87 6.03 12.34 2.67
CA ARG A 87 4.64 12.13 2.33
C ARG A 87 4.32 10.66 2.06
N VAL A 88 5.26 9.93 1.45
CA VAL A 88 5.04 8.54 1.06
C VAL A 88 6.11 7.66 1.68
N MET A 89 5.68 6.63 2.39
CA MET A 89 6.56 5.60 2.90
C MET A 89 6.35 4.33 2.08
N VAL A 90 7.42 3.75 1.56
CA VAL A 90 7.38 2.50 0.82
C VAL A 90 7.96 1.41 1.68
N ALA A 91 7.21 0.34 1.91
CA ALA A 91 7.63 -0.71 2.85
C ALA A 91 7.41 -2.11 2.28
N THR A 92 8.23 -3.04 2.74
CA THR A 92 7.93 -4.46 2.60
C THR A 92 7.09 -4.91 3.79
N ASP A 93 6.42 -6.06 3.67
CA ASP A 93 5.56 -6.57 4.74
C ASP A 93 6.35 -6.80 6.04
N ILE A 94 7.54 -7.36 5.92
CA ILE A 94 8.37 -7.65 7.09
C ILE A 94 8.77 -6.35 7.79
N ALA A 95 9.16 -5.33 7.04
CA ALA A 95 9.58 -4.06 7.61
C ALA A 95 8.42 -3.31 8.26
N ALA A 96 7.22 -3.45 7.73
CA ALA A 96 6.03 -2.81 8.29
C ALA A 96 5.53 -3.51 9.56
N ARG A 97 5.92 -4.76 9.76
CA ARG A 97 5.52 -5.53 10.94
C ARG A 97 6.19 -4.92 12.17
N GLY A 98 5.41 -4.72 13.24
CA GLY A 98 5.92 -4.11 14.45
C GLY A 98 6.03 -2.59 14.44
N ILE A 99 5.70 -1.95 13.32
CA ILE A 99 5.64 -0.50 13.23
C ILE A 99 4.22 -0.04 13.55
N ASP A 100 4.11 0.90 14.48
CA ASP A 100 2.81 1.43 14.88
C ASP A 100 2.42 2.59 13.96
N ILE A 101 1.86 2.23 12.81
CA ILE A 101 1.26 3.19 11.88
C ILE A 101 -0.21 2.81 11.76
N ARG A 102 -1.07 3.74 12.14
CA ARG A 102 -2.52 3.56 12.12
C ARG A 102 -3.18 4.82 11.59
N GLU A 103 -4.45 4.69 11.28
CA GLU A 103 -5.29 5.83 10.89
C GLU A 103 -4.80 6.52 9.62
N LEU A 104 -4.08 5.76 8.77
CA LEU A 104 -3.71 6.26 7.46
C LEU A 104 -4.97 6.43 6.61
N GLU A 105 -4.97 7.45 5.78
CA GLU A 105 -6.09 7.65 4.87
C GLU A 105 -5.99 6.75 3.64
N ILE A 106 -4.76 6.45 3.19
CA ILE A 106 -4.54 5.68 1.97
C ILE A 106 -3.43 4.65 2.16
N VAL A 107 -3.71 3.43 1.75
CA VAL A 107 -2.73 2.36 1.60
C VAL A 107 -2.76 1.90 0.15
N ILE A 108 -1.59 1.75 -0.47
CA ILE A 108 -1.48 1.26 -1.85
C ILE A 108 -0.73 -0.07 -1.84
N ASN A 109 -1.34 -1.09 -2.40
CA ASN A 109 -0.70 -2.38 -2.65
C ASN A 109 -0.12 -2.34 -4.06
N TYR A 110 1.14 -1.93 -4.18
CA TYR A 110 1.83 -1.88 -5.48
C TYR A 110 2.01 -3.30 -6.04
N ASP A 111 2.29 -4.24 -5.15
CA ASP A 111 2.31 -5.67 -5.45
C ASP A 111 1.30 -6.37 -4.56
N LEU A 112 0.59 -7.35 -5.11
CA LEU A 112 -0.27 -8.20 -4.30
C LEU A 112 0.57 -9.11 -3.40
N PRO A 113 0.11 -9.38 -2.18
CA PRO A 113 0.78 -10.37 -1.33
C PRO A 113 0.46 -11.78 -1.82
N ASP A 114 1.36 -12.72 -1.52
CA ASP A 114 1.15 -14.12 -1.89
C ASP A 114 0.09 -14.79 -1.02
N VAL A 115 -0.11 -14.28 0.19
CA VAL A 115 -1.04 -14.83 1.18
C VAL A 115 -2.17 -13.84 1.42
N PRO A 116 -3.45 -14.26 1.27
CA PRO A 116 -4.58 -13.34 1.44
C PRO A 116 -4.64 -12.64 2.80
N GLU A 117 -4.24 -13.32 3.87
CA GLU A 117 -4.21 -12.73 5.21
C GLU A 117 -3.29 -11.51 5.29
N THR A 118 -2.21 -11.52 4.52
CA THR A 118 -1.29 -10.39 4.46
C THR A 118 -1.97 -9.14 3.89
N TYR A 119 -2.87 -9.32 2.93
CA TYR A 119 -3.66 -8.22 2.39
C TYR A 119 -4.45 -7.52 3.51
N VAL A 120 -5.11 -8.31 4.35
CA VAL A 120 -5.89 -7.78 5.47
C VAL A 120 -5.00 -7.00 6.44
N HIS A 121 -3.81 -7.53 6.75
CA HIS A 121 -2.85 -6.85 7.63
C HIS A 121 -2.37 -5.52 7.01
N ARG A 122 -2.15 -5.49 5.71
CA ARG A 122 -1.72 -4.27 5.02
C ARG A 122 -2.79 -3.18 5.09
N ILE A 123 -4.01 -3.50 4.71
CA ILE A 123 -5.08 -2.50 4.68
C ILE A 123 -5.59 -2.13 6.07
N GLY A 124 -5.32 -2.97 7.07
CA GLY A 124 -5.65 -2.66 8.46
C GLY A 124 -4.91 -1.46 9.04
N ARG A 125 -4.01 -0.86 8.28
CA ARG A 125 -3.33 0.40 8.65
C ARG A 125 -4.21 1.62 8.38
N THR A 126 -5.34 1.43 7.75
CA THR A 126 -6.30 2.50 7.44
C THR A 126 -7.68 2.11 7.94
N GLY A 127 -8.62 3.05 7.95
CA GLY A 127 -10.02 2.80 8.29
C GLY A 127 -10.31 2.49 9.74
N ARG A 128 -9.44 2.89 10.67
CA ARG A 128 -9.60 2.62 12.10
C ARG A 128 -10.28 3.78 12.84
N ALA A 129 -10.81 3.48 14.03
CA ALA A 129 -11.35 4.47 14.98
C ALA A 129 -12.46 5.33 14.37
N GLY A 130 -13.31 4.74 13.53
CA GLY A 130 -14.41 5.45 12.90
C GLY A 130 -14.02 6.30 11.71
N HIS A 131 -12.74 6.35 11.36
CA HIS A 131 -12.28 7.06 10.16
C HIS A 131 -12.45 6.16 8.93
N SER A 132 -12.94 6.73 7.84
CA SER A 132 -12.95 6.04 6.57
C SER A 132 -11.53 5.98 6.01
N GLY A 133 -11.21 4.88 5.34
CA GLY A 133 -9.91 4.70 4.72
C GLY A 133 -10.06 4.15 3.31
N THR A 134 -9.00 4.28 2.54
CA THR A 134 -8.97 3.81 1.15
C THR A 134 -7.77 2.88 0.94
N ALA A 135 -8.01 1.75 0.30
CA ALA A 135 -6.97 0.82 -0.11
C ALA A 135 -7.02 0.67 -1.63
N LEU A 136 -5.93 1.01 -2.29
CA LEU A 136 -5.79 0.89 -3.74
C LEU A 136 -4.86 -0.27 -4.04
N THR A 137 -5.26 -1.17 -4.92
CA THR A 137 -4.50 -2.38 -5.21
C THR A 137 -4.24 -2.48 -6.72
N PHE A 138 -2.98 -2.71 -7.08
CA PHE A 138 -2.60 -2.95 -8.47
C PHE A 138 -2.59 -4.46 -8.68
N CYS A 139 -3.23 -4.92 -9.74
CA CYS A 139 -3.34 -6.34 -10.05
C CYS A 139 -2.95 -6.56 -11.51
N THR A 140 -1.86 -7.27 -11.73
CA THR A 140 -1.43 -7.67 -13.06
C THR A 140 -2.18 -8.94 -13.49
N PRO A 141 -2.18 -9.29 -14.79
CA PRO A 141 -2.92 -10.48 -15.23
C PRO A 141 -2.50 -11.77 -14.52
N ASP A 142 -1.21 -11.94 -14.23
CA ASP A 142 -0.71 -13.11 -13.52
C ASP A 142 -1.10 -13.12 -12.04
N GLU A 143 -1.49 -11.98 -11.48
CA GLU A 143 -1.90 -11.87 -10.09
C GLU A 143 -3.41 -12.07 -9.87
N ARG A 144 -4.20 -12.23 -10.93
CA ARG A 144 -5.64 -12.37 -10.80
C ARG A 144 -6.08 -13.53 -9.91
N PRO A 145 -5.41 -14.69 -9.91
CA PRO A 145 -5.76 -15.75 -8.95
C PRO A 145 -5.58 -15.34 -7.50
N LEU A 146 -4.54 -14.54 -7.19
CA LEU A 146 -4.32 -14.02 -5.85
C LEU A 146 -5.45 -13.07 -5.45
N MET A 147 -5.91 -12.24 -6.38
CA MET A 147 -7.02 -11.33 -6.12
C MET A 147 -8.31 -12.08 -5.82
N LYS A 148 -8.56 -13.19 -6.50
CA LYS A 148 -9.73 -14.03 -6.22
C LYS A 148 -9.67 -14.61 -4.82
N ASP A 149 -8.49 -15.05 -4.39
CA ASP A 149 -8.31 -15.60 -3.04
C ASP A 149 -8.56 -14.52 -1.98
N ILE A 150 -8.10 -13.31 -2.22
CA ILE A 150 -8.32 -12.18 -1.33
C ILE A 150 -9.82 -11.87 -1.21
N GLN A 151 -10.52 -11.81 -2.33
CA GLN A 151 -11.95 -11.55 -2.31
C GLN A 151 -12.73 -12.66 -1.60
N ARG A 152 -12.28 -13.91 -1.75
CA ARG A 152 -12.89 -15.04 -1.05
C ARG A 152 -12.69 -14.94 0.45
N LEU A 153 -11.49 -14.60 0.91
CA LEU A 153 -11.19 -14.45 2.33
C LEU A 153 -11.98 -13.31 2.96
N THR A 154 -12.00 -12.16 2.31
CA THR A 154 -12.64 -10.95 2.87
C THR A 154 -14.15 -10.95 2.70
N GLY A 155 -14.67 -11.80 1.80
CA GLY A 155 -16.09 -11.79 1.46
C GLY A 155 -16.54 -10.53 0.74
N LYS A 156 -15.59 -9.74 0.23
CA LYS A 156 -15.89 -8.45 -0.39
C LYS A 156 -15.32 -8.41 -1.80
N LYS A 157 -16.15 -8.00 -2.76
CA LYS A 157 -15.70 -7.74 -4.11
C LYS A 157 -15.15 -6.32 -4.16
N LEU A 158 -13.93 -6.16 -4.68
CA LEU A 158 -13.30 -4.85 -4.80
C LEU A 158 -13.87 -4.09 -6.00
N ASN A 159 -14.00 -2.78 -5.85
CA ASN A 159 -14.42 -1.92 -6.95
C ASN A 159 -13.28 -1.80 -7.96
N ALA A 160 -13.57 -2.18 -9.21
CA ALA A 160 -12.57 -2.09 -10.28
C ALA A 160 -12.49 -0.65 -10.80
N GLU A 161 -11.27 -0.14 -10.92
CA GLU A 161 -11.00 1.17 -11.47
C GLU A 161 -10.24 1.01 -12.79
N THR A 162 -10.38 1.98 -13.67
CA THR A 162 -9.69 1.97 -14.95
C THR A 162 -8.55 2.98 -14.92
N TYR A 163 -7.34 2.52 -15.28
CA TYR A 163 -6.22 3.41 -15.48
C TYR A 163 -6.08 3.71 -16.97
N ARG A 164 -6.02 4.99 -17.30
CA ARG A 164 -5.75 5.45 -18.67
C ARG A 164 -4.42 6.18 -18.67
N ALA A 165 -3.50 5.65 -19.47
CA ALA A 165 -2.19 6.25 -19.64
C ALA A 165 -2.27 7.59 -20.38
#